data_be1040108f675e3ad2b89579e8edfd67
#
_entry.id   be1040108f675e3ad2b89579e8edfd67
#
_cell.length_a   1.000
_cell.length_b   1.000
_cell.length_c   1.000
_cell.angle_alpha   90.00
_cell.angle_beta   90.00
_cell.angle_gamma   90.00
#
_symmetry.space_group_name_H-M   'P 1'
#
loop_
_entity.id
_entity.type
_entity.pdbx_description
1 polymer ?
#
loop_
_entity_poly.entity_id
_entity_poly.type
_entity_poly.pdbx_seq_one_letter_code
_entity_poly.pdbx_strand_id
1 'polypeptide(L)'
;MKRWLWILFLAGLAAAGIFLSFRPQPVSVEVGKVAVGPLRVTVEEEGKTRLRSRYVVYSPVAEYTPRLSWKAGDFVRTGETITLLEPPAPVVLDARTKDQASARVKTTEASLAVAEARVHTFEEQARVARADLDFWKGQRDRNETLRKSGDIAAEKVDRDLSELRRVEASVAAADRAIVTARAEVDSARAEVSAALSALRQTVSGSGTGERIPVRAPAGGRVIRVVRDSEGPVAAGEALLEIGNANALEVVVELLSADAVRIALGTSVILTRWGGEQPLEARVRVIEPGGFTKVSALGVEEQRVRVVADLVSPETKKCKQLGDGYRVEAAFVLWESNSALQVPANALFRYLDRWSVFVVDPGVARRRAVEVGHRTALAAEVIGGLKDGDLVIGHPDETVEDGKAVAATK
;
A
#
# COMPACT_ATOMS: atom_id res chain seq x y z
N MET A 1 -24.87 -44.30 -78.36
CA MET A 1 -23.65 -44.09 -77.53
C MET A 1 -23.46 -42.62 -77.02
N LYS A 2 -23.69 -41.61 -77.87
CA LYS A 2 -23.49 -40.20 -77.43
C LYS A 2 -24.36 -39.71 -76.23
N ARG A 3 -25.59 -40.18 -76.07
CA ARG A 3 -26.49 -39.77 -74.98
C ARG A 3 -26.04 -40.29 -73.59
N TRP A 4 -25.48 -41.48 -73.54
CA TRP A 4 -24.95 -42.05 -72.26
C TRP A 4 -23.69 -41.36 -71.74
N LEU A 5 -22.83 -40.90 -72.63
CA LEU A 5 -21.66 -40.09 -72.27
C LEU A 5 -22.04 -38.73 -71.64
N TRP A 6 -23.12 -38.11 -72.15
CA TRP A 6 -23.62 -36.86 -71.54
C TRP A 6 -24.24 -37.06 -70.14
N ILE A 7 -24.93 -38.22 -69.95
CA ILE A 7 -25.51 -38.57 -68.66
C ILE A 7 -24.35 -38.82 -67.57
N LEU A 8 -23.33 -39.54 -68.03
CA LEU A 8 -22.14 -39.77 -67.14
C LEU A 8 -21.38 -38.48 -66.86
N PHE A 9 -21.28 -37.58 -67.82
CA PHE A 9 -20.64 -36.25 -67.56
C PHE A 9 -21.48 -35.40 -66.63
N LEU A 10 -22.78 -35.34 -66.74
CA LEU A 10 -23.69 -34.65 -65.85
C LEU A 10 -23.68 -35.27 -64.44
N ALA A 11 -23.67 -36.59 -64.35
CA ALA A 11 -23.55 -37.28 -63.05
C ALA A 11 -22.21 -37.03 -62.39
N GLY A 12 -21.09 -36.95 -63.13
CA GLY A 12 -19.80 -36.57 -62.65
C GLY A 12 -19.71 -35.12 -62.15
N LEU A 13 -20.39 -34.21 -62.90
CA LEU A 13 -20.48 -32.80 -62.49
C LEU A 13 -21.35 -32.63 -61.24
N ALA A 14 -22.46 -33.36 -61.12
CA ALA A 14 -23.31 -33.38 -59.95
C ALA A 14 -22.57 -33.98 -58.73
N ALA A 15 -21.84 -35.09 -58.91
CA ALA A 15 -21.00 -35.68 -57.85
C ALA A 15 -19.87 -34.77 -57.42
N ALA A 16 -19.21 -34.07 -58.35
CA ALA A 16 -18.20 -33.05 -58.05
C ALA A 16 -18.82 -31.86 -57.34
N GLY A 17 -20.00 -31.38 -57.71
CA GLY A 17 -20.73 -30.31 -57.03
C GLY A 17 -21.13 -30.70 -55.61
N ILE A 18 -21.64 -31.93 -55.45
CA ILE A 18 -21.93 -32.46 -54.10
C ILE A 18 -20.66 -32.60 -53.27
N PHE A 19 -19.58 -33.12 -53.82
CA PHE A 19 -18.30 -33.25 -53.14
C PHE A 19 -17.71 -31.88 -52.72
N LEU A 20 -17.83 -30.84 -53.55
CA LEU A 20 -17.43 -29.48 -53.25
C LEU A 20 -18.33 -28.82 -52.19
N SER A 21 -19.64 -29.11 -52.20
CA SER A 21 -20.64 -28.60 -51.27
C SER A 21 -20.48 -29.20 -49.85
N PHE A 22 -19.96 -30.42 -49.74
CA PHE A 22 -19.65 -31.08 -48.49
C PHE A 22 -18.24 -30.79 -47.94
N ARG A 23 -17.45 -29.93 -48.59
CA ARG A 23 -16.21 -29.48 -47.99
C ARG A 23 -16.51 -28.72 -46.69
N PRO A 24 -16.01 -29.18 -45.54
CA PRO A 24 -16.22 -28.47 -44.30
C PRO A 24 -15.65 -27.04 -44.44
N GLN A 25 -16.53 -26.05 -44.31
CA GLN A 25 -16.09 -24.66 -44.35
C GLN A 25 -15.18 -24.42 -43.10
N PRO A 26 -13.99 -23.82 -43.30
CA PRO A 26 -13.13 -23.54 -42.21
C PRO A 26 -13.81 -22.55 -41.24
N VAL A 27 -13.78 -22.85 -39.95
CA VAL A 27 -14.29 -21.94 -38.91
C VAL A 27 -13.39 -20.73 -38.86
N SER A 28 -13.97 -19.53 -38.96
CA SER A 28 -13.27 -18.29 -38.84
C SER A 28 -12.90 -18.07 -37.36
N VAL A 29 -11.62 -17.96 -37.04
CA VAL A 29 -11.15 -17.86 -35.67
C VAL A 29 -10.18 -16.70 -35.51
N GLU A 30 -10.30 -15.99 -34.38
CA GLU A 30 -9.31 -15.01 -33.97
C GLU A 30 -8.05 -15.73 -33.46
N VAL A 31 -6.87 -15.30 -33.90
CA VAL A 31 -5.61 -15.92 -33.48
C VAL A 31 -4.75 -14.98 -32.68
N GLY A 32 -4.23 -15.49 -31.57
CA GLY A 32 -3.20 -14.85 -30.77
C GLY A 32 -1.84 -15.51 -31.01
N LYS A 33 -0.78 -14.74 -30.93
CA LYS A 33 0.59 -15.25 -31.05
C LYS A 33 1.16 -15.52 -29.69
N VAL A 34 1.73 -16.71 -29.49
CA VAL A 34 2.56 -17.01 -28.33
C VAL A 34 3.90 -16.28 -28.51
N ALA A 35 4.29 -15.49 -27.56
CA ALA A 35 5.50 -14.69 -27.64
C ALA A 35 6.23 -14.63 -26.29
N VAL A 36 7.55 -14.50 -26.34
CA VAL A 36 8.36 -14.20 -25.16
C VAL A 36 8.32 -12.70 -24.89
N GLY A 37 7.98 -12.33 -23.67
CA GLY A 37 7.90 -10.92 -23.29
C GLY A 37 7.81 -10.71 -21.78
N PRO A 38 7.75 -9.45 -21.36
CA PRO A 38 7.61 -9.12 -19.95
C PRO A 38 6.20 -9.46 -19.47
N LEU A 39 6.11 -10.23 -18.40
CA LEU A 39 4.85 -10.52 -17.72
C LEU A 39 4.97 -10.15 -16.26
N ARG A 40 3.95 -9.44 -15.76
CA ARG A 40 3.90 -8.98 -14.39
C ARG A 40 2.52 -9.28 -13.80
N VAL A 41 2.52 -9.92 -12.66
CA VAL A 41 1.30 -10.18 -11.89
C VAL A 41 1.21 -9.15 -10.78
N THR A 42 0.15 -8.37 -10.79
CA THR A 42 -0.07 -7.27 -9.85
C THR A 42 -1.41 -7.45 -9.13
N VAL A 43 -1.45 -6.90 -7.91
CA VAL A 43 -2.70 -6.55 -7.24
C VAL A 43 -2.83 -5.04 -7.33
N GLU A 44 -3.93 -4.57 -7.89
CA GLU A 44 -4.18 -3.16 -8.13
C GLU A 44 -5.30 -2.67 -7.21
N GLU A 45 -5.05 -1.55 -6.54
CA GLU A 45 -6.02 -0.94 -5.64
C GLU A 45 -5.79 0.58 -5.57
N GLU A 46 -6.85 1.30 -5.26
CA GLU A 46 -6.78 2.73 -5.04
C GLU A 46 -6.09 3.05 -3.72
N GLY A 47 -5.18 4.01 -3.75
CA GLY A 47 -4.51 4.54 -2.57
C GLY A 47 -4.54 6.06 -2.54
N LYS A 48 -4.02 6.60 -1.45
CA LYS A 48 -3.81 8.04 -1.30
C LYS A 48 -2.44 8.33 -0.70
N THR A 49 -1.87 9.43 -1.14
CA THR A 49 -0.67 9.97 -0.51
C THR A 49 -0.98 10.48 0.89
N ARG A 50 -0.05 10.31 1.80
CA ARG A 50 -0.14 10.83 3.15
C ARG A 50 1.23 11.36 3.57
N LEU A 51 1.24 12.49 4.28
CA LEU A 51 2.46 12.94 4.94
C LEU A 51 2.77 12.05 6.13
N ARG A 52 3.99 11.51 6.18
CA ARG A 52 4.46 10.66 7.28
C ARG A 52 4.44 11.42 8.61
N SER A 53 4.79 12.70 8.59
CA SER A 53 4.83 13.54 9.77
C SER A 53 3.94 14.76 9.53
N ARG A 54 2.87 14.83 10.30
CA ARG A 54 1.94 15.94 10.35
C ARG A 54 1.91 16.48 11.76
N TYR A 55 2.10 17.77 11.91
CA TYR A 55 2.09 18.47 13.19
C TYR A 55 0.96 19.51 13.15
N VAL A 56 0.06 19.39 14.09
CA VAL A 56 -0.98 20.40 14.31
C VAL A 56 -0.46 21.39 15.34
N VAL A 57 -0.42 22.66 14.97
CA VAL A 57 -0.06 23.75 15.89
C VAL A 57 -1.32 24.20 16.58
N TYR A 58 -1.32 24.04 17.89
CA TYR A 58 -2.46 24.41 18.75
C TYR A 58 -2.16 25.71 19.51
N SER A 59 -3.25 26.42 19.85
CA SER A 59 -3.14 27.50 20.83
C SER A 59 -2.88 26.92 22.21
N PRO A 60 -1.79 27.32 22.90
CA PRO A 60 -1.50 26.82 24.26
C PRO A 60 -2.46 27.38 25.32
N VAL A 61 -3.12 28.47 25.03
CA VAL A 61 -3.96 29.22 25.97
C VAL A 61 -5.19 29.79 25.27
N ALA A 62 -6.22 30.12 26.08
CA ALA A 62 -7.40 30.82 25.57
C ALA A 62 -7.11 32.33 25.52
N GLU A 63 -6.87 32.84 24.31
CA GLU A 63 -6.50 34.24 24.07
C GLU A 63 -7.08 34.76 22.75
N TYR A 64 -6.75 36.00 22.41
CA TYR A 64 -7.07 36.56 21.09
C TYR A 64 -5.92 36.32 20.14
N THR A 65 -6.18 35.70 18.98
CA THR A 65 -5.20 35.58 17.92
C THR A 65 -5.45 36.65 16.86
N PRO A 66 -4.40 37.37 16.42
CA PRO A 66 -4.49 38.18 15.22
C PRO A 66 -4.63 37.29 14.00
N ARG A 67 -5.00 37.90 12.89
CA ARG A 67 -5.08 37.16 11.61
C ARG A 67 -3.74 36.52 11.28
N LEU A 68 -3.77 35.19 11.00
CA LEU A 68 -2.57 34.48 10.59
C LEU A 68 -2.13 34.92 9.21
N SER A 69 -0.86 35.29 9.07
CA SER A 69 -0.25 35.68 7.78
C SER A 69 0.14 34.50 6.90
N TRP A 70 0.19 33.31 7.50
CA TRP A 70 0.58 32.07 6.84
C TRP A 70 -0.47 31.59 5.85
N LYS A 71 0.03 31.05 4.72
CA LYS A 71 -0.80 30.44 3.68
C LYS A 71 -0.42 28.98 3.49
N ALA A 72 -1.35 28.16 3.01
CA ALA A 72 -1.04 26.80 2.57
C ALA A 72 0.06 26.83 1.50
N GLY A 73 1.11 26.02 1.72
CA GLY A 73 2.31 25.98 0.88
C GLY A 73 3.51 26.76 1.41
N ASP A 74 3.35 27.68 2.35
CA ASP A 74 4.45 28.43 2.97
C ASP A 74 5.39 27.50 3.73
N PHE A 75 6.67 27.83 3.75
CA PHE A 75 7.67 27.08 4.49
C PHE A 75 7.91 27.69 5.86
N VAL A 76 7.87 26.84 6.89
CA VAL A 76 8.08 27.23 8.29
C VAL A 76 9.28 26.47 8.84
N ARG A 77 10.12 27.17 9.60
CA ARG A 77 11.27 26.57 10.31
C ARG A 77 10.86 26.09 11.69
N THR A 78 11.55 25.07 12.19
CA THR A 78 11.39 24.65 13.60
C THR A 78 11.63 25.81 14.54
N GLY A 79 10.69 26.01 15.49
CA GLY A 79 10.75 27.09 16.47
C GLY A 79 10.34 28.48 15.95
N GLU A 80 10.01 28.60 14.66
CA GLU A 80 9.55 29.86 14.08
C GLU A 80 8.19 30.27 14.67
N THR A 81 8.02 31.56 14.92
CA THR A 81 6.78 32.10 15.50
C THR A 81 5.67 32.10 14.46
N ILE A 82 4.61 31.37 14.74
CA ILE A 82 3.42 31.27 13.88
C ILE A 82 2.51 32.49 14.10
N THR A 83 2.27 32.80 15.36
CA THR A 83 1.48 33.96 15.78
C THR A 83 1.87 34.41 17.17
N LEU A 84 1.49 35.62 17.49
CA LEU A 84 1.61 36.18 18.84
C LEU A 84 0.19 36.31 19.38
N LEU A 85 -0.16 35.52 20.36
CA LEU A 85 -1.44 35.64 21.02
C LEU A 85 -1.47 36.86 21.91
N GLU A 86 -2.58 37.58 21.87
CA GLU A 86 -2.80 38.76 22.69
C GLU A 86 -3.69 38.40 23.86
N PRO A 87 -3.28 38.74 25.09
CA PRO A 87 -4.07 38.44 26.26
C PRO A 87 -5.43 39.14 26.20
N PRO A 88 -6.51 38.46 26.61
CA PRO A 88 -7.77 39.13 26.82
C PRO A 88 -7.60 40.24 27.88
N ALA A 89 -8.43 41.27 27.79
CA ALA A 89 -8.42 42.33 28.81
C ALA A 89 -8.45 41.72 30.23
N PRO A 90 -7.60 42.19 31.14
CA PRO A 90 -7.41 41.57 32.43
C PRO A 90 -8.71 41.40 33.19
N VAL A 91 -9.14 40.15 33.32
CA VAL A 91 -10.15 39.75 34.28
C VAL A 91 -9.46 39.70 35.65
N VAL A 92 -10.00 40.40 36.65
CA VAL A 92 -9.52 40.28 38.03
C VAL A 92 -9.57 38.80 38.45
N LEU A 93 -8.43 38.13 38.44
CA LEU A 93 -8.36 36.68 38.71
C LEU A 93 -8.42 36.45 40.23
N ASP A 94 -9.46 35.70 40.64
CA ASP A 94 -9.62 35.20 42.00
C ASP A 94 -8.54 34.17 42.36
N ALA A 95 -8.15 34.12 43.64
CA ALA A 95 -7.17 33.17 44.20
C ALA A 95 -7.52 31.72 43.84
N ARG A 96 -8.81 31.39 43.75
CA ARG A 96 -9.33 30.09 43.35
C ARG A 96 -8.89 29.68 41.93
N THR A 97 -8.86 30.61 40.97
CA THR A 97 -8.47 30.36 39.59
C THR A 97 -6.96 30.02 39.51
N LYS A 98 -6.15 30.70 40.31
CA LYS A 98 -4.68 30.40 40.44
C LYS A 98 -4.48 28.99 41.01
N ASP A 99 -5.22 28.63 42.05
CA ASP A 99 -5.11 27.31 42.68
C ASP A 99 -5.54 26.19 41.71
N GLN A 100 -6.58 26.41 40.95
CA GLN A 100 -7.05 25.49 39.90
C GLN A 100 -5.99 25.30 38.81
N ALA A 101 -5.36 26.39 38.32
CA ALA A 101 -4.32 26.32 37.32
C ALA A 101 -3.09 25.57 37.86
N SER A 102 -2.69 25.82 39.13
CA SER A 102 -1.58 25.10 39.74
C SER A 102 -1.86 23.62 39.94
N ALA A 103 -3.09 23.26 40.31
CA ALA A 103 -3.53 21.86 40.38
C ALA A 103 -3.49 21.17 39.01
N ARG A 104 -3.91 21.87 37.93
CA ARG A 104 -3.85 21.36 36.58
C ARG A 104 -2.41 21.07 36.11
N VAL A 105 -1.45 21.96 36.43
CA VAL A 105 -0.02 21.71 36.16
C VAL A 105 0.43 20.42 36.84
N LYS A 106 0.15 20.24 38.12
CA LYS A 106 0.51 19.01 38.86
C LYS A 106 -0.11 17.76 38.23
N THR A 107 -1.35 17.85 37.75
CA THR A 107 -2.02 16.72 37.10
C THR A 107 -1.35 16.37 35.75
N THR A 108 -1.01 17.37 34.95
CA THR A 108 -0.37 17.13 33.64
C THR A 108 1.09 16.66 33.81
N GLU A 109 1.81 17.15 34.83
CA GLU A 109 3.14 16.63 35.19
C GLU A 109 3.07 15.18 35.65
N ALA A 110 2.06 14.81 36.43
CA ALA A 110 1.83 13.42 36.81
C ALA A 110 1.54 12.54 35.58
N SER A 111 0.74 13.05 34.65
CA SER A 111 0.46 12.35 33.38
C SER A 111 1.73 12.16 32.54
N LEU A 112 2.59 13.17 32.47
CA LEU A 112 3.90 13.07 31.80
C LEU A 112 4.78 12.00 32.49
N ALA A 113 4.85 12.00 33.81
CA ALA A 113 5.62 11.01 34.54
C ALA A 113 5.13 9.59 34.30
N VAL A 114 3.79 9.39 34.17
CA VAL A 114 3.19 8.10 33.79
C VAL A 114 3.60 7.71 32.38
N ALA A 115 3.53 8.64 31.41
CA ALA A 115 3.94 8.37 30.04
C ALA A 115 5.44 8.01 29.95
N GLU A 116 6.31 8.72 30.67
CA GLU A 116 7.74 8.43 30.74
C GLU A 116 8.02 7.07 31.40
N ALA A 117 7.31 6.73 32.47
CA ALA A 117 7.40 5.40 33.10
C ALA A 117 6.95 4.29 32.13
N ARG A 118 5.96 4.56 31.29
CA ARG A 118 5.50 3.61 30.26
C ARG A 118 6.56 3.37 29.19
N VAL A 119 7.26 4.40 28.75
CA VAL A 119 8.41 4.26 27.83
C VAL A 119 9.44 3.33 28.46
N HIS A 120 9.80 3.58 29.72
CA HIS A 120 10.78 2.75 30.43
C HIS A 120 10.32 1.27 30.51
N THR A 121 9.03 1.05 30.78
CA THR A 121 8.47 -0.31 30.79
C THR A 121 8.63 -1.01 29.45
N PHE A 122 8.32 -0.32 28.35
CA PHE A 122 8.47 -0.89 27.02
C PHE A 122 9.93 -1.06 26.61
N GLU A 123 10.82 -0.18 27.03
CA GLU A 123 12.28 -0.34 26.82
C GLU A 123 12.81 -1.59 27.53
N GLU A 124 12.34 -1.85 28.76
CA GLU A 124 12.68 -3.08 29.48
C GLU A 124 12.09 -4.34 28.79
N GLN A 125 10.85 -4.27 28.32
CA GLN A 125 10.26 -5.36 27.57
C GLN A 125 11.03 -5.63 26.26
N ALA A 126 11.42 -4.59 25.56
CA ALA A 126 12.23 -4.71 24.34
C ALA A 126 13.62 -5.30 24.65
N ARG A 127 14.21 -4.95 25.81
CA ARG A 127 15.48 -5.53 26.27
C ARG A 127 15.36 -7.02 26.52
N VAL A 128 14.26 -7.46 27.17
CA VAL A 128 13.96 -8.89 27.36
C VAL A 128 13.78 -9.58 26.02
N ALA A 129 12.95 -9.03 25.13
CA ALA A 129 12.71 -9.62 23.82
C ALA A 129 14.00 -9.75 22.98
N ARG A 130 14.91 -8.77 23.09
CA ARG A 130 16.22 -8.83 22.40
C ARG A 130 17.14 -9.90 23.02
N ALA A 131 17.13 -10.04 24.34
CA ALA A 131 17.88 -11.11 25.00
C ALA A 131 17.38 -12.51 24.58
N ASP A 132 16.07 -12.67 24.45
CA ASP A 132 15.46 -13.89 23.91
C ASP A 132 15.89 -14.12 22.44
N LEU A 133 15.91 -13.07 21.63
CA LEU A 133 16.37 -13.14 20.25
C LEU A 133 17.83 -13.61 20.16
N ASP A 134 18.70 -13.04 20.96
CA ASP A 134 20.13 -13.42 21.00
C ASP A 134 20.31 -14.88 21.46
N PHE A 135 19.52 -15.30 22.44
CA PHE A 135 19.49 -16.69 22.88
C PHE A 135 19.08 -17.64 21.72
N TRP A 136 17.98 -17.33 21.03
CA TRP A 136 17.49 -18.19 19.96
C TRP A 136 18.38 -18.16 18.72
N LYS A 137 19.03 -17.03 18.41
CA LYS A 137 20.06 -16.96 17.38
C LYS A 137 21.23 -17.89 17.71
N GLY A 138 21.74 -17.80 18.93
CA GLY A 138 22.82 -18.68 19.37
C GLY A 138 22.41 -20.16 19.41
N GLN A 139 21.15 -20.45 19.73
CA GLN A 139 20.63 -21.82 19.71
C GLN A 139 20.54 -22.36 18.27
N ARG A 140 20.00 -21.56 17.33
CA ARG A 140 19.95 -21.92 15.92
C ARG A 140 21.36 -22.21 15.37
N ASP A 141 22.33 -21.32 15.64
CA ASP A 141 23.69 -21.46 15.11
C ASP A 141 24.38 -22.70 15.64
N ARG A 142 24.20 -23.03 16.93
CA ARG A 142 24.68 -24.29 17.53
C ARG A 142 24.03 -25.49 16.87
N ASN A 143 22.70 -25.48 16.75
CA ASN A 143 21.96 -26.61 16.22
C ASN A 143 22.19 -26.78 14.70
N GLU A 144 22.40 -25.72 13.96
CA GLU A 144 22.80 -25.78 12.55
C GLU A 144 24.21 -26.43 12.38
N THR A 145 25.13 -26.11 13.29
CA THR A 145 26.45 -26.73 13.33
C THR A 145 26.34 -28.24 13.62
N LEU A 146 25.55 -28.61 14.65
CA LEU A 146 25.31 -30.02 15.01
C LEU A 146 24.55 -30.78 13.91
N ARG A 147 23.68 -30.11 13.15
CA ARG A 147 23.02 -30.72 11.99
C ARG A 147 24.02 -31.07 10.89
N LYS A 148 25.00 -30.18 10.64
CA LYS A 148 26.06 -30.42 9.65
C LYS A 148 26.98 -31.58 10.04
N SER A 149 27.16 -31.83 11.35
CA SER A 149 27.86 -33.00 11.84
C SER A 149 27.01 -34.27 11.89
N GLY A 150 25.69 -34.16 11.67
CA GLY A 150 24.78 -35.31 11.70
C GLY A 150 24.22 -35.67 13.10
N ASP A 151 24.48 -34.83 14.12
CA ASP A 151 24.16 -35.12 15.51
C ASP A 151 22.69 -34.78 15.88
N ILE A 152 21.99 -34.01 15.05
CA ILE A 152 20.59 -33.68 15.29
C ILE A 152 19.72 -33.75 14.02
N ALA A 153 18.44 -34.03 14.21
CA ALA A 153 17.44 -34.10 13.14
C ALA A 153 17.13 -32.71 12.56
N ALA A 154 16.87 -32.65 11.24
CA ALA A 154 16.48 -31.42 10.55
C ALA A 154 15.24 -30.75 11.15
N GLU A 155 14.25 -31.55 11.59
CA GLU A 155 13.04 -31.07 12.23
C GLU A 155 13.31 -30.17 13.46
N LYS A 156 14.39 -30.43 14.20
CA LYS A 156 14.76 -29.58 15.34
C LYS A 156 15.21 -28.21 14.89
N VAL A 157 15.99 -28.13 13.81
CA VAL A 157 16.43 -26.85 13.22
C VAL A 157 15.23 -26.07 12.67
N ASP A 158 14.26 -26.75 12.05
CA ASP A 158 13.04 -26.10 11.55
C ASP A 158 12.17 -25.54 12.67
N ARG A 159 12.10 -26.21 13.82
CA ARG A 159 11.44 -25.69 15.02
C ARG A 159 12.18 -24.44 15.54
N ASP A 160 13.49 -24.50 15.65
CA ASP A 160 14.29 -23.35 16.11
C ASP A 160 14.16 -22.15 15.19
N LEU A 161 14.08 -22.36 13.87
CA LEU A 161 13.79 -21.32 12.89
C LEU A 161 12.40 -20.71 13.08
N SER A 162 11.41 -21.52 13.39
CA SER A 162 10.04 -21.05 13.65
C SER A 162 9.98 -20.22 14.93
N GLU A 163 10.67 -20.67 16.00
CA GLU A 163 10.78 -19.91 17.23
C GLU A 163 11.58 -18.62 17.04
N LEU A 164 12.67 -18.64 16.28
CA LEU A 164 13.43 -17.44 15.95
C LEU A 164 12.54 -16.39 15.27
N ARG A 165 11.77 -16.77 14.25
CA ARG A 165 10.83 -15.86 13.57
C ARG A 165 9.79 -15.27 14.51
N ARG A 166 9.26 -16.09 15.42
CA ARG A 166 8.30 -15.63 16.45
C ARG A 166 8.93 -14.58 17.36
N VAL A 167 10.16 -14.81 17.80
CA VAL A 167 10.88 -13.88 18.67
C VAL A 167 11.29 -12.61 17.91
N GLU A 168 11.69 -12.71 16.64
CA GLU A 168 11.94 -11.53 15.77
C GLU A 168 10.68 -10.66 15.64
N ALA A 169 9.53 -11.27 15.45
CA ALA A 169 8.26 -10.54 15.43
C ALA A 169 7.94 -9.88 16.78
N SER A 170 8.28 -10.54 17.89
CA SER A 170 8.13 -10.00 19.25
C SER A 170 9.01 -8.76 19.48
N VAL A 171 10.28 -8.81 19.03
CA VAL A 171 11.19 -7.63 19.10
C VAL A 171 10.62 -6.48 18.28
N ALA A 172 10.18 -6.76 17.03
CA ALA A 172 9.60 -5.74 16.19
C ALA A 172 8.31 -5.13 16.77
N ALA A 173 7.52 -5.90 17.50
CA ALA A 173 6.34 -5.41 18.20
C ALA A 173 6.73 -4.52 19.39
N ALA A 174 7.72 -4.94 20.19
CA ALA A 174 8.22 -4.18 21.33
C ALA A 174 8.86 -2.84 20.90
N ASP A 175 9.62 -2.84 19.80
CA ASP A 175 10.21 -1.62 19.25
C ASP A 175 9.14 -0.62 18.77
N ARG A 176 8.06 -1.10 18.18
CA ARG A 176 6.92 -0.24 17.81
C ARG A 176 6.19 0.32 19.04
N ALA A 177 6.05 -0.49 20.09
CA ALA A 177 5.44 -0.04 21.34
C ALA A 177 6.25 1.12 21.98
N ILE A 178 7.59 1.07 21.89
CA ILE A 178 8.45 2.17 22.33
C ILE A 178 8.18 3.43 21.51
N VAL A 179 8.07 3.32 20.19
CA VAL A 179 7.79 4.48 19.31
C VAL A 179 6.46 5.13 19.68
N THR A 180 5.42 4.32 19.87
CA THR A 180 4.11 4.81 20.29
C THR A 180 4.16 5.49 21.65
N ALA A 181 4.81 4.86 22.64
CA ALA A 181 4.93 5.42 23.97
C ALA A 181 5.73 6.73 24.00
N ARG A 182 6.74 6.88 23.13
CA ARG A 182 7.48 8.15 22.98
C ARG A 182 6.60 9.25 22.41
N ALA A 183 5.74 8.94 21.45
CA ALA A 183 4.76 9.90 20.94
C ALA A 183 3.75 10.33 22.03
N GLU A 184 3.38 9.41 22.93
CA GLU A 184 2.56 9.75 24.12
C GLU A 184 3.30 10.70 25.06
N VAL A 185 4.60 10.51 25.28
CA VAL A 185 5.43 11.43 26.07
C VAL A 185 5.49 12.82 25.44
N ASP A 186 5.67 12.89 24.12
CA ASP A 186 5.72 14.19 23.43
C ASP A 186 4.37 14.92 23.51
N SER A 187 3.26 14.20 23.44
CA SER A 187 1.93 14.75 23.68
C SER A 187 1.77 15.25 25.12
N ALA A 188 2.16 14.46 26.11
CA ALA A 188 2.08 14.83 27.52
C ALA A 188 2.96 16.05 27.86
N ARG A 189 4.14 16.15 27.22
CA ARG A 189 5.01 17.35 27.36
C ARG A 189 4.36 18.60 26.80
N ALA A 190 3.66 18.48 25.68
CA ALA A 190 2.90 19.59 25.13
C ALA A 190 1.77 20.03 26.09
N GLU A 191 1.10 19.06 26.73
CA GLU A 191 0.08 19.36 27.73
C GLU A 191 0.64 20.06 28.98
N VAL A 192 1.80 19.62 29.49
CA VAL A 192 2.50 20.30 30.60
C VAL A 192 2.88 21.73 30.21
N SER A 193 3.41 21.91 28.99
CA SER A 193 3.77 23.24 28.47
C SER A 193 2.54 24.16 28.39
N ALA A 194 1.40 23.63 27.92
CA ALA A 194 0.14 24.36 27.86
C ALA A 194 -0.37 24.74 29.27
N ALA A 195 -0.32 23.80 30.23
CA ALA A 195 -0.73 24.03 31.60
C ALA A 195 0.18 25.07 32.33
N LEU A 196 1.49 25.00 32.10
CA LEU A 196 2.46 25.99 32.65
C LEU A 196 2.22 27.37 32.03
N SER A 197 1.90 27.45 30.76
CA SER A 197 1.58 28.72 30.09
C SER A 197 0.29 29.31 30.64
N ALA A 198 -0.74 28.47 30.88
CA ALA A 198 -1.98 28.89 31.51
C ALA A 198 -1.74 29.40 32.98
N LEU A 199 -0.89 28.68 33.76
CA LEU A 199 -0.54 29.11 35.10
C LEU A 199 0.23 30.46 35.11
N ARG A 200 1.19 30.60 34.17
CA ARG A 200 1.93 31.90 34.05
C ARG A 200 0.97 33.04 33.77
N GLN A 201 -0.02 32.81 32.93
CA GLN A 201 -1.04 33.79 32.59
C GLN A 201 -1.91 34.16 33.79
N THR A 202 -2.25 33.16 34.65
CA THR A 202 -3.00 33.44 35.88
C THR A 202 -2.16 34.18 36.91
N VAL A 203 -0.85 33.98 36.91
CA VAL A 203 0.10 34.68 37.81
C VAL A 203 0.45 36.09 37.29
N SER A 204 0.55 36.24 35.98
CA SER A 204 0.85 37.50 35.28
C SER A 204 -0.36 38.40 35.12
N GLY A 205 -1.54 38.02 35.65
CA GLY A 205 -2.80 38.77 35.58
C GLY A 205 -2.80 40.19 36.12
N SER A 206 -1.61 40.71 36.44
CA SER A 206 -1.31 42.10 36.75
C SER A 206 -0.68 42.80 35.55
N GLY A 207 -1.46 43.05 34.53
CA GLY A 207 -1.36 44.28 33.73
C GLY A 207 -0.15 44.50 32.80
N THR A 208 0.67 43.52 32.48
CA THR A 208 1.58 43.65 31.34
C THR A 208 1.25 42.54 30.32
N GLY A 209 0.45 42.90 29.34
CA GLY A 209 0.03 42.00 28.28
C GLY A 209 1.22 41.48 27.46
N GLU A 210 1.91 40.49 28.02
CA GLU A 210 2.98 39.83 27.31
C GLU A 210 2.35 38.95 26.23
N ARG A 211 2.64 39.26 25.00
CA ARG A 211 2.18 38.46 23.84
C ARG A 211 2.83 37.08 23.89
N ILE A 212 2.05 36.04 23.85
CA ILE A 212 2.52 34.67 23.90
C ILE A 212 2.82 34.17 22.48
N PRO A 213 4.09 33.86 22.17
CA PRO A 213 4.46 33.34 20.88
C PRO A 213 4.04 31.87 20.74
N VAL A 214 3.21 31.57 19.77
CA VAL A 214 2.97 30.18 19.32
C VAL A 214 4.03 29.83 18.31
N ARG A 215 4.82 28.81 18.59
CA ARG A 215 5.96 28.40 17.76
C ARG A 215 5.69 27.10 17.03
N ALA A 216 6.28 26.95 15.85
CA ALA A 216 6.25 25.73 15.07
C ALA A 216 7.02 24.60 15.78
N PRO A 217 6.40 23.44 16.05
CA PRO A 217 7.07 22.32 16.70
C PRO A 217 8.09 21.65 15.78
N ALA A 218 7.91 21.75 14.49
CA ALA A 218 8.78 21.18 13.47
C ALA A 218 8.84 22.06 12.23
N GLY A 219 9.93 21.95 11.47
CA GLY A 219 10.08 22.59 10.16
C GLY A 219 9.30 21.82 9.08
N GLY A 220 8.69 22.52 8.15
CA GLY A 220 7.94 21.93 7.08
C GLY A 220 7.16 22.96 6.27
N ARG A 221 6.21 22.47 5.45
CA ARG A 221 5.25 23.34 4.75
C ARG A 221 3.94 23.39 5.50
N VAL A 222 3.31 24.56 5.49
CA VAL A 222 1.92 24.71 5.96
C VAL A 222 1.02 23.92 5.00
N ILE A 223 0.36 22.87 5.51
CA ILE A 223 -0.57 22.05 4.75
C ILE A 223 -1.91 22.74 4.65
N ARG A 224 -2.37 23.24 5.80
CA ARG A 224 -3.65 23.91 5.93
C ARG A 224 -3.60 24.91 7.06
N VAL A 225 -4.18 26.06 6.85
CA VAL A 225 -4.51 27.01 7.90
C VAL A 225 -5.93 26.66 8.35
N VAL A 226 -6.05 26.27 9.63
CA VAL A 226 -7.33 25.86 10.20
C VAL A 226 -8.13 27.10 10.60
N ARG A 227 -7.42 28.09 11.13
CA ARG A 227 -7.99 29.38 11.52
C ARG A 227 -7.23 30.51 10.82
N ASP A 228 -7.86 31.14 9.86
CA ASP A 228 -7.29 32.25 9.09
C ASP A 228 -7.73 33.62 9.59
N SER A 229 -8.83 33.68 10.37
CA SER A 229 -9.43 34.91 10.85
C SER A 229 -8.97 35.26 12.26
N GLU A 230 -8.84 36.55 12.52
CA GLU A 230 -8.62 37.07 13.89
C GLU A 230 -9.81 36.77 14.78
N GLY A 231 -9.54 36.61 16.07
CA GLY A 231 -10.59 36.38 17.05
C GLY A 231 -10.12 35.59 18.28
N PRO A 232 -11.02 35.36 19.23
CA PRO A 232 -10.73 34.58 20.40
C PRO A 232 -10.49 33.12 20.01
N VAL A 233 -9.49 32.49 20.61
CA VAL A 233 -9.14 31.07 20.48
C VAL A 233 -9.17 30.38 21.82
N ALA A 234 -9.64 29.15 21.86
CA ALA A 234 -9.59 28.32 23.03
C ALA A 234 -8.21 27.67 23.22
N ALA A 235 -7.87 27.31 24.46
CA ALA A 235 -6.72 26.46 24.69
C ALA A 235 -6.92 25.10 24.02
N GLY A 236 -5.92 24.63 23.26
CA GLY A 236 -6.02 23.41 22.47
C GLY A 236 -6.72 23.57 21.12
N GLU A 237 -7.10 24.77 20.71
CA GLU A 237 -7.67 25.03 19.39
C GLU A 237 -6.57 24.96 18.32
N ALA A 238 -6.86 24.21 17.23
CA ALA A 238 -5.93 24.08 16.12
C ALA A 238 -5.86 25.37 15.32
N LEU A 239 -4.65 25.84 15.07
CA LEU A 239 -4.38 27.07 14.29
C LEU A 239 -3.98 26.75 12.86
N LEU A 240 -2.99 25.89 12.68
CA LEU A 240 -2.55 25.42 11.38
C LEU A 240 -1.90 24.04 11.46
N GLU A 241 -1.74 23.40 10.31
CA GLU A 241 -1.08 22.12 10.18
C GLU A 241 0.22 22.26 9.37
N ILE A 242 1.30 21.69 9.89
CA ILE A 242 2.63 21.68 9.26
C ILE A 242 2.98 20.25 8.91
N GLY A 243 3.55 20.02 7.74
CA GLY A 243 4.04 18.73 7.33
C GLY A 243 5.31 18.79 6.51
N ASN A 244 6.09 17.72 6.59
CA ASN A 244 7.26 17.57 5.75
C ASN A 244 6.85 17.03 4.38
N ALA A 245 6.75 17.92 3.40
CA ALA A 245 6.38 17.56 2.03
C ALA A 245 7.34 16.56 1.35
N ASN A 246 8.57 16.41 1.88
CA ASN A 246 9.54 15.45 1.35
C ASN A 246 9.35 14.02 1.93
N ALA A 247 8.48 13.85 2.91
CA ALA A 247 8.22 12.57 3.57
C ALA A 247 6.79 12.07 3.25
N LEU A 248 6.47 12.00 1.96
CA LEU A 248 5.24 11.40 1.50
C LEU A 248 5.34 9.87 1.51
N GLU A 249 4.28 9.24 1.97
CA GLU A 249 4.03 7.80 1.87
C GLU A 249 2.70 7.58 1.15
N VAL A 250 2.49 6.40 0.63
CA VAL A 250 1.22 6.00 0.01
C VAL A 250 0.53 5.00 0.91
N VAL A 251 -0.71 5.27 1.22
CA VAL A 251 -1.56 4.39 2.03
C VAL A 251 -2.61 3.77 1.13
N VAL A 252 -2.65 2.45 1.12
CA VAL A 252 -3.58 1.66 0.32
C VAL A 252 -4.37 0.73 1.23
N GLU A 253 -5.68 0.65 1.03
CA GLU A 253 -6.56 -0.23 1.79
C GLU A 253 -6.90 -1.45 0.93
N LEU A 254 -6.11 -2.51 1.07
CA LEU A 254 -6.25 -3.75 0.31
C LEU A 254 -7.29 -4.69 0.93
N LEU A 255 -7.92 -5.51 0.12
CA LEU A 255 -8.67 -6.66 0.62
C LEU A 255 -7.74 -7.58 1.41
N SER A 256 -8.23 -8.13 2.52
CA SER A 256 -7.42 -8.97 3.41
C SER A 256 -6.84 -10.19 2.68
N ALA A 257 -7.58 -10.77 1.73
CA ALA A 257 -7.13 -11.89 0.91
C ALA A 257 -5.93 -11.53 0.01
N ASP A 258 -5.86 -10.29 -0.48
CA ASP A 258 -4.74 -9.83 -1.31
C ASP A 258 -3.57 -9.36 -0.45
N ALA A 259 -3.85 -8.76 0.71
CA ALA A 259 -2.80 -8.30 1.63
C ALA A 259 -1.90 -9.45 2.12
N VAL A 260 -2.45 -10.66 2.31
CA VAL A 260 -1.67 -11.86 2.69
C VAL A 260 -0.63 -12.26 1.64
N ARG A 261 -0.85 -11.89 0.37
CA ARG A 261 0.06 -12.21 -0.75
C ARG A 261 1.21 -11.22 -0.89
N ILE A 262 1.17 -10.12 -0.13
CA ILE A 262 2.15 -9.04 -0.20
C ILE A 262 3.13 -9.17 0.96
N ALA A 263 4.41 -8.97 0.67
CA ALA A 263 5.47 -8.97 1.66
C ALA A 263 6.04 -7.56 1.87
N LEU A 264 6.74 -7.37 2.98
CA LEU A 264 7.53 -6.16 3.20
C LEU A 264 8.60 -6.03 2.09
N GLY A 265 8.77 -4.83 1.56
CA GLY A 265 9.71 -4.57 0.46
C GLY A 265 9.14 -4.86 -0.94
N THR A 266 7.92 -5.39 -1.06
CA THR A 266 7.25 -5.57 -2.35
C THR A 266 7.27 -4.27 -3.16
N SER A 267 7.64 -4.35 -4.42
CA SER A 267 7.64 -3.21 -5.35
C SER A 267 6.21 -2.79 -5.67
N VAL A 268 5.96 -1.50 -5.66
CA VAL A 268 4.66 -0.89 -5.96
C VAL A 268 4.84 0.13 -7.06
N ILE A 269 4.03 0.03 -8.09
CA ILE A 269 4.00 0.97 -9.20
C ILE A 269 2.77 1.85 -9.01
N LEU A 270 3.02 3.16 -8.93
CA LEU A 270 1.96 4.15 -8.74
C LEU A 270 1.64 4.81 -10.06
N THR A 271 0.39 4.72 -10.45
CA THR A 271 -0.15 5.32 -11.67
C THR A 271 -1.30 6.27 -11.34
N ARG A 272 -1.82 6.97 -12.33
CA ARG A 272 -2.96 7.91 -12.21
C ARG A 272 -2.81 8.97 -11.11
N TRP A 273 -1.58 9.31 -10.77
CA TRP A 273 -1.28 10.34 -9.80
C TRP A 273 -1.30 11.78 -10.38
N GLY A 274 -1.63 11.91 -11.67
CA GLY A 274 -1.70 13.18 -12.40
C GLY A 274 -0.50 13.45 -13.30
N GLY A 275 0.59 12.68 -13.18
CA GLY A 275 1.74 12.76 -14.09
C GLY A 275 1.73 11.66 -15.13
N GLU A 276 2.51 11.82 -16.20
CA GLU A 276 2.57 10.90 -17.34
C GLU A 276 3.35 9.62 -17.04
N GLN A 277 4.33 9.67 -16.14
CA GLN A 277 5.20 8.52 -15.84
C GLN A 277 4.84 7.91 -14.50
N PRO A 278 4.84 6.59 -14.39
CA PRO A 278 4.62 5.91 -13.11
C PRO A 278 5.71 6.29 -12.10
N LEU A 279 5.35 6.27 -10.83
CA LEU A 279 6.27 6.40 -9.71
C LEU A 279 6.49 5.03 -9.08
N GLU A 280 7.67 4.84 -8.50
CA GLU A 280 8.01 3.61 -7.79
C GLU A 280 7.91 3.83 -6.29
N ALA A 281 7.34 2.84 -5.60
CA ALA A 281 7.29 2.79 -4.17
C ALA A 281 7.61 1.37 -3.67
N ARG A 282 7.86 1.22 -2.39
CA ARG A 282 8.09 -0.08 -1.74
C ARG A 282 7.26 -0.20 -0.49
N VAL A 283 6.67 -1.36 -0.31
CA VAL A 283 5.91 -1.68 0.91
C VAL A 283 6.83 -1.62 2.12
N ARG A 284 6.47 -0.73 3.06
CA ARG A 284 7.18 -0.57 4.32
C ARG A 284 6.45 -1.20 5.50
N VAL A 285 5.13 -1.05 5.53
CA VAL A 285 4.30 -1.56 6.63
C VAL A 285 3.05 -2.21 6.05
N ILE A 286 2.72 -3.37 6.59
CA ILE A 286 1.42 -4.00 6.45
C ILE A 286 0.82 -3.98 7.86
N GLU A 287 -0.25 -3.21 8.07
CA GLU A 287 -0.86 -3.13 9.40
C GLU A 287 -1.45 -4.50 9.77
N PRO A 288 -1.17 -5.04 10.96
CA PRO A 288 -1.65 -6.37 11.34
C PRO A 288 -3.15 -6.42 11.66
N GLY A 289 -3.76 -5.25 11.85
CA GLY A 289 -5.19 -5.11 12.12
C GLY A 289 -6.01 -4.91 10.85
N GLY A 290 -6.90 -5.85 10.54
CA GLY A 290 -7.93 -5.65 9.53
C GLY A 290 -9.10 -4.82 10.08
N PHE A 291 -9.78 -4.13 9.20
CA PHE A 291 -10.99 -3.35 9.51
C PHE A 291 -12.07 -3.59 8.44
N THR A 292 -13.32 -3.41 8.85
CA THR A 292 -14.45 -3.52 7.93
C THR A 292 -14.72 -2.16 7.28
N LYS A 293 -14.86 -2.17 5.95
CA LYS A 293 -15.26 -1.02 5.14
C LYS A 293 -16.44 -1.42 4.27
N VAL A 294 -17.44 -0.55 4.23
CA VAL A 294 -18.57 -0.74 3.32
C VAL A 294 -18.19 -0.18 1.95
N SER A 295 -18.26 -1.01 0.92
CA SER A 295 -18.00 -0.61 -0.46
C SER A 295 -19.10 0.30 -1.00
N ALA A 296 -18.89 0.94 -2.14
CA ALA A 296 -19.89 1.77 -2.82
C ALA A 296 -21.17 1.00 -3.19
N LEU A 297 -21.09 -0.34 -3.26
CA LEU A 297 -22.22 -1.23 -3.53
C LEU A 297 -22.94 -1.70 -2.26
N GLY A 298 -22.54 -1.22 -1.07
CA GLY A 298 -23.13 -1.60 0.20
C GLY A 298 -22.64 -2.94 0.77
N VAL A 299 -21.58 -3.52 0.21
CA VAL A 299 -21.02 -4.80 0.67
C VAL A 299 -19.93 -4.52 1.70
N GLU A 300 -19.95 -5.24 2.81
CA GLU A 300 -18.89 -5.21 3.81
C GLU A 300 -17.65 -5.95 3.31
N GLU A 301 -16.53 -5.27 3.33
CA GLU A 301 -15.22 -5.79 2.90
C GLU A 301 -14.24 -5.74 4.06
N GLN A 302 -13.52 -6.84 4.28
CA GLN A 302 -12.41 -6.87 5.23
C GLN A 302 -11.15 -6.36 4.54
N ARG A 303 -10.63 -5.23 5.03
CA ARG A 303 -9.48 -4.55 4.44
C ARG A 303 -8.33 -4.44 5.43
N VAL A 304 -7.12 -4.39 4.88
CA VAL A 304 -5.86 -4.21 5.61
C VAL A 304 -5.17 -2.99 5.02
N ARG A 305 -4.63 -2.14 5.89
CA ARG A 305 -3.89 -0.97 5.45
C ARG A 305 -2.44 -1.32 5.19
N VAL A 306 -2.00 -1.01 3.97
CA VAL A 306 -0.61 -1.18 3.52
C VAL A 306 -0.03 0.20 3.25
N VAL A 307 1.17 0.44 3.77
CA VAL A 307 1.89 1.70 3.61
C VAL A 307 3.13 1.44 2.77
N ALA A 308 3.30 2.21 1.72
CA ALA A 308 4.46 2.15 0.84
C ALA A 308 5.19 3.50 0.82
N ASP A 309 6.51 3.43 0.85
CA ASP A 309 7.39 4.58 0.74
C ASP A 309 7.79 4.80 -0.72
N LEU A 310 7.81 6.05 -1.17
CA LEU A 310 8.32 6.43 -2.49
C LEU A 310 9.83 6.16 -2.57
N VAL A 311 10.28 5.51 -3.63
CA VAL A 311 11.71 5.16 -3.80
C VAL A 311 12.58 6.40 -4.02
N SER A 312 12.06 7.43 -4.66
CA SER A 312 12.80 8.67 -4.96
C SER A 312 11.97 9.91 -4.67
N PRO A 313 11.69 10.21 -3.39
CA PRO A 313 10.76 11.30 -3.03
C PRO A 313 11.28 12.70 -3.41
N GLU A 314 12.58 12.84 -3.64
CA GLU A 314 13.22 14.15 -3.96
C GLU A 314 13.14 14.53 -5.44
N THR A 315 12.64 13.65 -6.32
CA THR A 315 12.51 13.95 -7.74
C THR A 315 11.49 15.07 -7.97
N LYS A 316 11.69 15.88 -9.03
CA LYS A 316 10.72 16.91 -9.41
C LYS A 316 9.29 16.39 -9.54
N LYS A 317 9.13 15.13 -9.92
CA LYS A 317 7.84 14.46 -10.07
C LYS A 317 7.11 14.31 -8.73
N CYS A 318 7.80 13.80 -7.70
CA CYS A 318 7.20 13.61 -6.38
C CYS A 318 6.88 14.94 -5.67
N LYS A 319 7.59 16.04 -6.01
CA LYS A 319 7.32 17.37 -5.45
C LYS A 319 5.98 17.98 -5.88
N GLN A 320 5.35 17.44 -6.90
CA GLN A 320 4.00 17.84 -7.34
C GLN A 320 2.89 17.14 -6.57
N LEU A 321 3.21 16.06 -5.85
CA LEU A 321 2.24 15.35 -5.02
C LEU A 321 2.08 16.07 -3.68
N GLY A 322 0.83 16.26 -3.29
CA GLY A 322 0.44 16.76 -1.98
C GLY A 322 -0.07 15.64 -1.07
N ASP A 323 -0.51 16.03 0.09
CA ASP A 323 -1.21 15.16 1.03
C ASP A 323 -2.62 14.86 0.54
N GLY A 324 -3.07 13.60 0.65
CA GLY A 324 -4.41 13.18 0.27
C GLY A 324 -4.66 13.01 -1.24
N TYR A 325 -3.60 13.07 -2.08
CA TYR A 325 -3.76 12.84 -3.52
C TYR A 325 -4.05 11.38 -3.81
N ARG A 326 -5.02 11.15 -4.68
CA ARG A 326 -5.39 9.81 -5.15
C ARG A 326 -4.32 9.26 -6.07
N VAL A 327 -4.00 8.00 -5.90
CA VAL A 327 -3.09 7.23 -6.75
C VAL A 327 -3.66 5.84 -6.96
N GLU A 328 -3.27 5.18 -8.04
CA GLU A 328 -3.54 3.77 -8.26
C GLU A 328 -2.24 3.01 -8.00
N ALA A 329 -2.28 2.04 -7.10
CA ALA A 329 -1.12 1.29 -6.65
C ALA A 329 -1.20 -0.15 -7.15
N ALA A 330 -0.23 -0.55 -7.99
CA ALA A 330 -0.06 -1.90 -8.47
C ALA A 330 1.08 -2.58 -7.70
N PHE A 331 0.74 -3.50 -6.81
CA PHE A 331 1.68 -4.30 -6.03
C PHE A 331 2.20 -5.45 -6.87
N VAL A 332 3.49 -5.50 -7.12
CA VAL A 332 4.11 -6.52 -7.96
C VAL A 332 4.31 -7.78 -7.15
N LEU A 333 3.47 -8.79 -7.38
CA LEU A 333 3.59 -10.08 -6.72
C LEU A 333 4.63 -10.97 -7.37
N TRP A 334 4.73 -10.87 -8.68
CA TRP A 334 5.69 -11.62 -9.49
C TRP A 334 5.94 -10.90 -10.82
N GLU A 335 7.15 -10.96 -11.32
CA GLU A 335 7.50 -10.43 -12.64
C GLU A 335 8.60 -11.26 -13.29
N SER A 336 8.55 -11.33 -14.61
CA SER A 336 9.58 -11.88 -15.47
C SER A 336 9.72 -11.02 -16.71
N ASN A 337 10.95 -10.77 -17.13
CA ASN A 337 11.19 -10.02 -18.36
C ASN A 337 11.14 -10.90 -19.63
N SER A 338 11.10 -12.22 -19.47
CA SER A 338 11.22 -13.19 -20.56
C SER A 338 10.30 -14.40 -20.36
N ALA A 339 9.06 -14.18 -19.94
CA ALA A 339 8.07 -15.24 -19.84
C ALA A 339 7.51 -15.57 -21.22
N LEU A 340 7.40 -16.86 -21.54
CA LEU A 340 6.63 -17.31 -22.71
C LEU A 340 5.15 -17.10 -22.39
N GLN A 341 4.44 -16.30 -23.18
CA GLN A 341 3.09 -15.85 -22.89
C GLN A 341 2.09 -16.32 -23.94
N VAL A 342 0.91 -16.64 -23.47
CA VAL A 342 -0.26 -16.90 -24.28
C VAL A 342 -1.38 -15.94 -23.87
N PRO A 343 -2.20 -15.41 -24.80
CA PRO A 343 -3.37 -14.64 -24.43
C PRO A 343 -4.28 -15.43 -23.49
N ALA A 344 -4.74 -14.82 -22.41
CA ALA A 344 -5.53 -15.50 -21.37
C ALA A 344 -6.85 -16.07 -21.93
N ASN A 345 -7.42 -15.42 -22.96
CA ASN A 345 -8.64 -15.82 -23.65
C ASN A 345 -8.47 -17.05 -24.56
N ALA A 346 -7.23 -17.50 -24.81
CA ALA A 346 -6.97 -18.73 -25.55
C ALA A 346 -6.98 -19.98 -24.65
N LEU A 347 -6.91 -19.78 -23.32
CA LEU A 347 -6.84 -20.87 -22.35
C LEU A 347 -8.24 -21.39 -22.00
N PHE A 348 -8.42 -22.70 -22.04
CA PHE A 348 -9.62 -23.37 -21.56
C PHE A 348 -9.28 -24.63 -20.76
N ARG A 349 -10.24 -25.11 -19.96
CA ARG A 349 -10.10 -26.36 -19.21
C ARG A 349 -10.61 -27.55 -20.01
N TYR A 350 -9.77 -28.57 -20.16
CA TYR A 350 -10.14 -29.83 -20.73
C TYR A 350 -9.58 -30.99 -19.90
N LEU A 351 -10.44 -31.88 -19.41
CA LEU A 351 -10.06 -32.99 -18.50
C LEU A 351 -9.15 -32.52 -17.35
N ASP A 352 -9.57 -31.48 -16.66
CA ASP A 352 -8.85 -30.83 -15.54
C ASP A 352 -7.45 -30.26 -15.86
N ARG A 353 -7.08 -30.21 -17.12
CA ARG A 353 -5.83 -29.59 -17.57
C ARG A 353 -6.09 -28.32 -18.36
N TRP A 354 -5.18 -27.37 -18.24
CA TRP A 354 -5.18 -26.22 -19.12
C TRP A 354 -4.82 -26.66 -20.53
N SER A 355 -5.54 -26.17 -21.51
CA SER A 355 -5.38 -26.51 -22.91
C SER A 355 -5.57 -25.27 -23.77
N VAL A 356 -5.00 -25.30 -24.97
CA VAL A 356 -5.20 -24.32 -26.03
C VAL A 356 -5.44 -25.05 -27.33
N PHE A 357 -6.05 -24.36 -28.30
CA PHE A 357 -6.02 -24.81 -29.71
C PHE A 357 -4.90 -24.09 -30.44
N VAL A 358 -3.90 -24.83 -30.88
CA VAL A 358 -2.82 -24.32 -31.74
C VAL A 358 -3.27 -24.43 -33.19
N VAL A 359 -3.04 -23.40 -33.98
CA VAL A 359 -3.28 -23.43 -35.42
C VAL A 359 -2.07 -24.08 -36.09
N ASP A 360 -2.21 -25.37 -36.42
CA ASP A 360 -1.26 -26.14 -37.23
C ASP A 360 -1.82 -26.12 -38.67
N PRO A 361 -1.03 -25.96 -39.77
CA PRO A 361 -1.48 -25.40 -41.05
C PRO A 361 -2.97 -25.60 -41.39
N GLY A 362 -3.80 -24.58 -41.07
CA GLY A 362 -5.23 -24.56 -41.35
C GLY A 362 -6.11 -25.48 -40.48
N VAL A 363 -5.58 -26.11 -39.43
CA VAL A 363 -6.31 -27.03 -38.55
C VAL A 363 -6.11 -26.67 -37.11
N ALA A 364 -7.16 -26.67 -36.30
CA ALA A 364 -7.08 -26.50 -34.85
C ALA A 364 -6.58 -27.80 -34.21
N ARG A 365 -5.49 -27.72 -33.47
CA ARG A 365 -4.94 -28.82 -32.70
C ARG A 365 -5.00 -28.51 -31.22
N ARG A 366 -5.76 -29.32 -30.46
CA ARG A 366 -5.78 -29.18 -29.00
C ARG A 366 -4.48 -29.65 -28.44
N ARG A 367 -3.85 -28.79 -27.60
CA ARG A 367 -2.59 -29.05 -26.91
C ARG A 367 -2.75 -28.75 -25.45
N ALA A 368 -2.43 -29.69 -24.58
CA ALA A 368 -2.33 -29.46 -23.15
C ALA A 368 -1.12 -28.57 -22.86
N VAL A 369 -1.31 -27.62 -21.95
CA VAL A 369 -0.28 -26.65 -21.58
C VAL A 369 -0.12 -26.60 -20.07
N GLU A 370 1.10 -26.33 -19.63
CA GLU A 370 1.43 -26.08 -18.25
C GLU A 370 1.50 -24.57 -18.03
N VAL A 371 0.56 -24.06 -17.22
CA VAL A 371 0.37 -22.63 -16.97
C VAL A 371 0.97 -22.26 -15.64
N GLY A 372 1.84 -21.27 -15.63
CA GLY A 372 2.41 -20.67 -14.46
C GLY A 372 1.59 -19.47 -13.96
N HIS A 373 2.19 -18.31 -13.94
CA HIS A 373 1.55 -17.07 -13.49
C HIS A 373 0.56 -16.55 -14.55
N ARG A 374 -0.52 -15.95 -14.08
CA ARG A 374 -1.59 -15.48 -14.96
C ARG A 374 -2.10 -14.10 -14.55
N THR A 375 -2.35 -13.30 -15.57
CA THR A 375 -3.07 -12.02 -15.46
C THR A 375 -4.42 -12.12 -16.19
N ALA A 376 -5.18 -11.04 -16.19
CA ALA A 376 -6.43 -10.98 -16.96
C ALA A 376 -6.20 -11.06 -18.49
N LEU A 377 -5.03 -10.63 -18.98
CA LEU A 377 -4.74 -10.49 -20.41
C LEU A 377 -3.85 -11.63 -20.95
N ALA A 378 -2.92 -12.12 -20.15
CA ALA A 378 -1.94 -13.11 -20.57
C ALA A 378 -1.63 -14.12 -19.46
N ALA A 379 -1.13 -15.28 -19.86
CA ALA A 379 -0.67 -16.30 -18.95
C ALA A 379 0.72 -16.79 -19.36
N GLU A 380 1.55 -17.06 -18.36
CA GLU A 380 2.83 -17.71 -18.52
C GLU A 380 2.63 -19.17 -18.89
N VAL A 381 3.38 -19.63 -19.88
CA VAL A 381 3.42 -21.04 -20.29
C VAL A 381 4.78 -21.62 -19.92
N ILE A 382 4.77 -22.56 -18.99
CA ILE A 382 5.97 -23.27 -18.54
C ILE A 382 6.32 -24.40 -19.51
N GLY A 383 5.29 -25.02 -20.12
CA GLY A 383 5.45 -26.12 -21.07
C GLY A 383 4.27 -26.31 -22.00
N GLY A 384 4.52 -26.97 -23.14
CA GLY A 384 3.47 -27.30 -24.11
C GLY A 384 3.40 -26.40 -25.35
N LEU A 385 3.95 -25.20 -25.31
CA LEU A 385 4.00 -24.26 -26.44
C LEU A 385 5.43 -23.77 -26.72
N LYS A 386 5.61 -23.21 -27.90
CA LYS A 386 6.86 -22.57 -28.33
C LYS A 386 6.61 -21.13 -28.76
N ASP A 387 7.66 -20.33 -28.70
CA ASP A 387 7.62 -18.97 -29.25
C ASP A 387 7.23 -19.01 -30.73
N GLY A 388 6.28 -18.19 -31.11
CA GLY A 388 5.74 -18.11 -32.47
C GLY A 388 4.54 -19.01 -32.75
N ASP A 389 4.16 -19.94 -31.85
CA ASP A 389 2.94 -20.73 -32.02
C ASP A 389 1.72 -19.78 -32.13
N LEU A 390 0.79 -20.12 -33.04
CA LEU A 390 -0.49 -19.40 -33.16
C LEU A 390 -1.56 -20.16 -32.40
N VAL A 391 -2.26 -19.50 -31.52
CA VAL A 391 -3.33 -20.07 -30.70
C VAL A 391 -4.66 -19.40 -31.00
N ILE A 392 -5.75 -20.13 -30.90
CA ILE A 392 -7.09 -19.60 -31.09
C ILE A 392 -7.54 -18.87 -29.85
N GLY A 393 -7.86 -17.58 -30.01
CA GLY A 393 -8.51 -16.79 -28.98
C GLY A 393 -10.00 -17.10 -28.90
N HIS A 394 -10.57 -17.10 -27.70
CA HIS A 394 -11.99 -17.37 -27.44
C HIS A 394 -12.53 -18.62 -28.18
N PRO A 395 -11.91 -19.80 -27.99
CA PRO A 395 -12.42 -21.00 -28.64
C PRO A 395 -13.85 -21.29 -28.17
N ASP A 396 -14.80 -21.31 -29.09
CA ASP A 396 -16.19 -21.67 -28.86
C ASP A 396 -16.43 -23.17 -29.11
N GLU A 397 -17.66 -23.62 -28.91
CA GLU A 397 -18.07 -25.02 -29.13
C GLU A 397 -17.90 -25.49 -30.57
N THR A 398 -17.72 -24.57 -31.51
CA THR A 398 -17.54 -24.92 -32.94
C THR A 398 -16.09 -25.31 -33.24
N VAL A 399 -15.14 -24.99 -32.38
CA VAL A 399 -13.71 -25.33 -32.53
C VAL A 399 -13.43 -26.66 -31.85
N GLU A 400 -13.20 -27.69 -32.63
CA GLU A 400 -12.88 -29.05 -32.21
C GLU A 400 -11.48 -29.45 -32.67
N ASP A 401 -10.91 -30.44 -31.98
CA ASP A 401 -9.59 -30.97 -32.33
C ASP A 401 -9.63 -31.61 -33.75
N GLY A 402 -8.74 -31.16 -34.62
CA GLY A 402 -8.69 -31.63 -36.03
C GLY A 402 -9.58 -30.84 -37.01
N LYS A 403 -10.32 -29.83 -36.55
CA LYS A 403 -11.22 -29.05 -37.41
C LYS A 403 -10.47 -28.00 -38.23
N ALA A 404 -10.89 -27.84 -39.48
CA ALA A 404 -10.33 -26.82 -40.36
C ALA A 404 -10.71 -25.41 -39.84
N VAL A 405 -9.73 -24.54 -39.73
CA VAL A 405 -9.87 -23.15 -39.24
C VAL A 405 -9.22 -22.17 -40.21
N ALA A 406 -9.82 -20.99 -40.32
CA ALA A 406 -9.27 -19.86 -41.05
C ALA A 406 -8.97 -18.74 -40.07
N ALA A 407 -7.70 -18.35 -39.98
CA ALA A 407 -7.29 -17.24 -39.10
C ALA A 407 -7.86 -15.92 -39.66
N THR A 408 -8.63 -15.25 -38.82
CA THR A 408 -9.03 -13.85 -39.05
C THR A 408 -8.09 -12.96 -38.19
N LYS A 409 -7.62 -11.86 -38.81
CA LYS A 409 -6.75 -10.91 -38.10
C LYS A 409 -7.55 -10.08 -37.11
#